data_7c9df7b45541dd319828c5cf275576c3
#
_entry.id   7c9df7b45541dd319828c5cf275576c3
#
_cell.length_a   1.000
_cell.length_b   1.000
_cell.length_c   1.000
_cell.angle_alpha   90.00
_cell.angle_beta   90.00
_cell.angle_gamma   90.00
#
_symmetry.space_group_name_H-M   'P 1'
#
loop_
_entity.id
_entity.type
_entity.pdbx_description
1 polymer ?
#
loop_
_entity_poly.entity_id
_entity_poly.type
_entity_poly.pdbx_seq_one_letter_code
_entity_poly.pdbx_strand_id
1 'polypeptide(L)' 'MKYNVGEIRYEKGVSLRKLAQQARVSKSYLQKIEAGEAKPSLEIMVRLAQVLDRPLDQLYQVE' A
#
# COMPACT_ATOMS: atom_id res chain seq x y z
N MET A 1 7.49 -10.09 -7.14
CA MET A 1 6.44 -9.91 -6.13
C MET A 1 5.49 -8.80 -6.56
N LYS A 2 4.21 -9.03 -6.38
CA LYS A 2 3.19 -8.06 -6.73
C LYS A 2 2.56 -7.50 -5.45
N TYR A 3 2.28 -6.20 -5.44
CA TYR A 3 1.63 -5.56 -4.30
C TYR A 3 0.19 -5.20 -4.65
N ASN A 4 -0.74 -5.55 -3.76
CA ASN A 4 -2.18 -5.36 -3.98
C ASN A 4 -2.70 -4.09 -3.31
N VAL A 5 -1.80 -3.20 -2.93
CA VAL A 5 -2.16 -1.99 -2.17
C VAL A 5 -3.15 -1.12 -2.94
N GLY A 6 -2.89 -0.89 -4.23
CA GLY A 6 -3.76 -0.06 -5.05
C GLY A 6 -5.16 -0.65 -5.21
N GLU A 7 -5.24 -1.96 -5.40
CA GLU A 7 -6.52 -2.65 -5.56
C GLU A 7 -7.36 -2.55 -4.28
N ILE A 8 -6.72 -2.82 -3.13
CA ILE A 8 -7.42 -2.76 -1.83
C ILE A 8 -7.84 -1.33 -1.53
N ARG A 9 -6.94 -0.36 -1.79
CA ARG A 9 -7.26 1.05 -1.59
C ARG A 9 -8.49 1.44 -2.40
N TYR A 10 -8.53 1.03 -3.66
CA TYR A 10 -9.63 1.33 -4.56
C TYR A 10 -10.94 0.73 -4.05
N GLU A 11 -10.90 -0.54 -3.61
CA GLU A 11 -12.08 -1.21 -3.05
C GLU A 11 -12.64 -0.45 -1.85
N LYS A 12 -11.76 0.11 -1.03
CA LYS A 12 -12.18 0.83 0.17
C LYS A 12 -12.54 2.29 -0.08
N GLY A 13 -12.39 2.76 -1.33
CA GLY A 13 -12.73 4.13 -1.67
C GLY A 13 -11.80 5.16 -1.04
N VAL A 14 -10.55 4.80 -0.76
CA VAL A 14 -9.57 5.69 -0.15
C VAL A 14 -8.70 6.29 -1.24
N SER A 15 -8.54 7.62 -1.23
CA SER A 15 -7.69 8.27 -2.22
C SER A 15 -6.22 7.97 -1.99
N LEU A 16 -5.43 8.07 -3.05
CA LEU A 16 -3.99 7.90 -2.97
C LEU A 16 -3.38 8.86 -1.95
N ARG A 17 -3.79 10.13 -1.98
CA ARG A 17 -3.30 11.15 -1.07
C ARG A 17 -3.62 10.79 0.38
N LYS A 18 -4.84 10.37 0.64
CA LYS A 18 -5.27 10.06 2.00
C LYS A 18 -4.49 8.87 2.55
N LEU A 19 -4.33 7.83 1.76
CA LEU A 19 -3.57 6.66 2.20
C LEU A 19 -2.11 7.05 2.48
N ALA A 20 -1.50 7.85 1.60
CA ALA A 20 -0.13 8.29 1.80
C ALA A 20 0.02 9.08 3.10
N GLN A 21 -0.91 9.99 3.38
CA GLN A 21 -0.90 10.77 4.61
C GLN A 21 -1.01 9.87 5.84
N GLN A 22 -1.94 8.95 5.83
CA GLN A 22 -2.18 8.08 6.98
C GLN A 22 -1.06 7.08 7.20
N ALA A 23 -0.44 6.61 6.14
CA ALA A 23 0.68 5.69 6.23
C ALA A 23 2.03 6.41 6.40
N ARG A 24 2.03 7.74 6.36
CA ARG A 24 3.23 8.58 6.56
C ARG A 24 4.29 8.33 5.49
N VAL A 25 3.85 8.22 4.25
CA VAL A 25 4.75 8.11 3.11
C VAL A 25 4.39 9.20 2.10
N SER A 26 5.31 9.50 1.19
CA SER A 26 4.99 10.46 0.15
C SER A 26 4.02 9.84 -0.86
N LYS A 27 3.22 10.68 -1.47
CA LYS A 27 2.30 10.25 -2.52
C LYS A 27 3.05 9.61 -3.69
N SER A 28 4.19 10.18 -4.07
CA SER A 28 5.01 9.65 -5.16
C SER A 28 5.53 8.25 -4.84
N TYR A 29 5.97 8.04 -3.60
CA TYR A 29 6.48 6.73 -3.20
C TYR A 29 5.36 5.71 -3.20
N LEU A 30 4.19 6.07 -2.66
CA LEU A 30 3.05 5.17 -2.67
C LEU A 30 2.64 4.80 -4.10
N GLN A 31 2.66 5.76 -5.02
CA GLN A 31 2.39 5.50 -6.42
C GLN A 31 3.34 4.45 -6.99
N LYS A 32 4.63 4.56 -6.66
CA LYS A 32 5.63 3.58 -7.12
C LYS A 32 5.39 2.20 -6.54
N ILE A 33 4.97 2.13 -5.28
CA ILE A 33 4.63 0.85 -4.67
C ILE A 33 3.46 0.20 -5.41
N GLU A 34 2.42 0.98 -5.69
CA GLU A 34 1.23 0.47 -6.38
C GLU A 34 1.54 0.05 -7.80
N ALA A 35 2.50 0.71 -8.45
CA ALA A 35 2.91 0.37 -9.82
C ALA A 35 3.91 -0.79 -9.87
N GLY A 36 4.39 -1.27 -8.72
CA GLY A 36 5.39 -2.33 -8.69
C GLY A 36 6.80 -1.85 -8.97
N GLU A 37 7.04 -0.53 -8.91
CA GLU A 37 8.33 0.07 -9.21
C GLU A 37 9.20 0.25 -7.97
N ALA A 38 8.63 0.12 -6.78
CA ALA A 38 9.36 0.25 -5.53
C ALA A 38 9.01 -0.91 -4.62
N LYS A 39 9.99 -1.35 -3.84
CA LYS A 39 9.80 -2.40 -2.84
C LYS A 39 9.69 -1.76 -1.48
N PRO A 40 8.51 -1.74 -0.87
CA PRO A 40 8.36 -1.14 0.46
C PRO A 40 9.03 -1.99 1.53
N SER A 41 9.53 -1.33 2.57
CA SER A 41 10.04 -2.03 3.73
C SER A 41 8.88 -2.73 4.46
N LEU A 42 9.23 -3.70 5.32
CA LEU A 42 8.21 -4.36 6.13
C LEU A 42 7.45 -3.35 6.99
N GLU A 43 8.15 -2.39 7.57
CA GLU A 43 7.52 -1.36 8.39
C GLU A 43 6.46 -0.59 7.61
N ILE A 44 6.77 -0.20 6.37
CA ILE A 44 5.80 0.53 5.55
C ILE A 44 4.63 -0.38 5.17
N MET A 45 4.89 -1.64 4.87
CA MET A 45 3.82 -2.59 4.57
C MET A 45 2.88 -2.76 5.76
N VAL A 46 3.44 -2.84 6.97
CA VAL A 46 2.62 -2.94 8.19
C VAL A 46 1.76 -1.70 8.36
N ARG A 47 2.31 -0.50 8.14
CA ARG A 47 1.52 0.73 8.22
C ARG A 47 0.38 0.74 7.21
N LEU A 48 0.66 0.34 5.98
CA LEU A 48 -0.36 0.27 4.94
C LEU A 48 -1.47 -0.73 5.31
N ALA A 49 -1.08 -1.88 5.84
CA ALA A 49 -2.04 -2.89 6.28
C ALA A 49 -2.94 -2.35 7.38
N GLN A 50 -2.37 -1.65 8.34
CA GLN A 50 -3.14 -1.06 9.44
C GLN A 50 -4.14 -0.01 8.95
N VAL A 51 -3.71 0.87 8.06
CA VAL A 51 -4.58 1.91 7.53
C VAL A 51 -5.70 1.30 6.69
N LEU A 52 -5.38 0.28 5.90
CA LEU A 52 -6.36 -0.38 5.03
C LEU A 52 -7.20 -1.42 5.77
N ASP A 53 -6.87 -1.70 7.02
CA ASP A 53 -7.58 -2.68 7.84
C ASP A 53 -7.64 -4.04 7.16
N ARG A 54 -6.50 -4.49 6.68
CA ARG A 54 -6.33 -5.80 6.04
C ARG A 54 -5.11 -6.50 6.61
N PRO A 55 -5.13 -7.83 6.69
CA PRO A 55 -3.93 -8.58 7.09
C PRO A 55 -2.77 -8.30 6.13
N LEU A 56 -1.56 -8.29 6.67
CA LEU A 56 -0.37 -7.99 5.89
C LEU A 56 -0.23 -8.90 4.66
N ASP A 57 -0.53 -10.18 4.81
CA ASP A 57 -0.37 -11.15 3.74
C ASP A 57 -1.34 -10.94 2.58
N GLN A 58 -2.35 -10.09 2.73
CA GLN A 58 -3.23 -9.73 1.64
C GLN A 58 -2.69 -8.58 0.79
N LEU A 59 -1.65 -7.91 1.24
CA LEU A 59 -1.10 -6.77 0.53
C LEU A 59 -0.08 -7.15 -0.54
N TYR A 60 0.34 -8.40 -0.60
CA TYR A 60 1.32 -8.83 -1.59
C TYR A 60 1.04 -10.25 -2.07
N GLN A 61 1.60 -10.55 -3.24
CA GLN A 61 1.56 -11.88 -3.83
C GLN A 61 2.98 -12.27 -4.23
N VAL A 62 3.38 -13.48 -3.88
CA VAL A 62 4.65 -14.04 -4.32
C VAL A 62 4.41 -14.72 -5.68
N GLU A 63 5.17 -14.31 -6.67
CA GLU A 63 5.05 -14.87 -8.02
C GLU A 63 5.94 -16.08 -8.23
#